data_6e596d8ba602bfa3582cd48a3b2bfdaa
#
_entry.id   6e596d8ba602bfa3582cd48a3b2bfdaa
#
_cell.length_a   1.000
_cell.length_b   1.000
_cell.length_c   1.000
_cell.angle_alpha   90.00
_cell.angle_beta   90.00
_cell.angle_gamma   90.00
#
_symmetry.space_group_name_H-M   'P 1'
#
loop_
_entity.id
_entity.type
_entity.pdbx_description
1 polymer ?
#
loop_
_entity_poly.entity_id
_entity_poly.type
_entity_poly.pdbx_seq_one_letter_code
_entity_poly.pdbx_strand_id
1 'polypeptide(L)'
;MKEMRLLLHVGDNDRWSVALGNAVNFLEDVGEDRADVVIVANGTAPASYAYSDKIETMKVLAEQGVQFIACRNSLKKLCAGGSVCINENALPAFVNVVPAGISEIVRKQQEGYAYVKP
;
A
#
# COMPACT_ATOMS: atom_id res chain seq x y z
N MET A 1 19.62 2.42 7.87
CA MET A 1 18.34 1.73 8.08
C MET A 1 17.50 2.54 9.04
N LYS A 2 16.22 2.68 8.77
CA LYS A 2 15.34 3.48 9.62
C LYS A 2 14.95 2.70 10.87
N GLU A 3 14.75 3.41 11.97
CA GLU A 3 14.58 2.81 13.29
C GLU A 3 13.21 2.15 13.49
N MET A 4 12.15 2.73 12.92
CA MET A 4 10.79 2.22 13.08
C MET A 4 10.21 1.89 11.73
N ARG A 5 9.80 0.63 11.58
CA ARG A 5 9.31 0.10 10.30
C ARG A 5 7.89 -0.41 10.45
N LEU A 6 6.99 0.21 9.71
CA LEU A 6 5.55 -0.07 9.74
C LEU A 6 5.10 -0.71 8.44
N LEU A 7 4.37 -1.81 8.54
CA LEU A 7 3.71 -2.47 7.42
C LEU A 7 2.20 -2.34 7.60
N LEU A 8 1.57 -1.57 6.72
CA LEU A 8 0.11 -1.45 6.69
C LEU A 8 -0.45 -2.39 5.63
N HIS A 9 -1.41 -3.21 6.01
CA HIS A 9 -2.05 -4.15 5.10
C HIS A 9 -3.49 -3.70 4.82
N VAL A 10 -3.74 -3.26 3.59
CA VAL A 10 -5.07 -2.81 3.17
C VAL A 10 -5.71 -3.92 2.35
N GLY A 11 -6.71 -4.60 2.93
CA GLY A 11 -7.37 -5.74 2.29
C GLY A 11 -8.68 -5.39 1.59
N ASP A 12 -9.26 -4.25 1.94
CA ASP A 12 -10.53 -3.79 1.37
C ASP A 12 -10.41 -2.33 0.95
N ASN A 13 -11.12 -1.99 -0.12
CA ASN A 13 -11.04 -0.65 -0.71
C ASN A 13 -11.54 0.45 0.24
N ASP A 14 -12.43 0.12 1.15
CA ASP A 14 -12.99 1.08 2.12
C ASP A 14 -12.05 1.36 3.31
N ARG A 15 -10.91 0.67 3.40
CA ARG A 15 -9.96 0.85 4.50
C ARG A 15 -8.85 1.86 4.20
N TRP A 16 -8.80 2.40 2.99
CA TRP A 16 -7.74 3.33 2.59
C TRP A 16 -7.69 4.60 3.43
N SER A 17 -8.84 5.17 3.77
CA SER A 17 -8.84 6.41 4.56
C SER A 17 -8.15 6.22 5.91
N VAL A 18 -8.44 5.10 6.59
CA VAL A 18 -7.80 4.77 7.87
C VAL A 18 -6.31 4.51 7.67
N ALA A 19 -5.95 3.73 6.65
CA ALA A 19 -4.55 3.39 6.37
C ALA A 19 -3.71 4.63 6.10
N LEU A 20 -4.19 5.52 5.24
CA LEU A 20 -3.47 6.75 4.91
C LEU A 20 -3.35 7.67 6.13
N GLY A 21 -4.41 7.76 6.94
CA GLY A 21 -4.36 8.50 8.20
C GLY A 21 -3.31 7.92 9.14
N ASN A 22 -3.25 6.60 9.26
CA ASN A 22 -2.23 5.94 10.08
C ASN A 22 -0.81 6.26 9.59
N ALA A 23 -0.60 6.25 8.27
CA ALA A 23 0.70 6.58 7.69
C ALA A 23 1.10 8.02 8.01
N VAL A 24 0.17 8.96 7.83
CA VAL A 24 0.40 10.39 8.15
C VAL A 24 0.77 10.55 9.63
N ASN A 25 -0.03 9.98 10.52
CA ASN A 25 0.19 10.10 11.96
C ASN A 25 1.51 9.47 12.38
N PHE A 26 1.86 8.32 11.80
CA PHE A 26 3.12 7.66 12.10
C PHE A 26 4.32 8.49 11.67
N LEU A 27 4.28 9.06 10.47
CA LEU A 27 5.36 9.91 9.96
C LEU A 27 5.51 11.18 10.79
N GLU A 28 4.39 11.78 11.22
CA GLU A 28 4.43 12.98 12.06
C GLU A 28 5.01 12.70 13.45
N ASP A 29 4.64 11.55 14.03
CA ASP A 29 5.10 11.21 15.38
C ASP A 29 6.57 10.77 15.40
N VAL A 30 6.98 9.96 14.46
CA VAL A 30 8.32 9.37 14.43
C VAL A 30 9.34 10.24 13.70
N GLY A 31 8.90 10.95 12.67
CA GLY A 31 9.75 11.70 11.75
C GLY A 31 10.06 10.87 10.51
N GLU A 32 9.96 11.48 9.33
CA GLU A 32 10.09 10.73 8.07
C GLU A 32 11.51 10.20 7.83
N ASP A 33 12.52 10.80 8.45
CA ASP A 33 13.90 10.34 8.38
C ASP A 33 14.17 9.11 9.26
N ARG A 34 13.27 8.82 10.23
CA ARG A 34 13.39 7.69 11.16
C ARG A 34 12.36 6.60 10.89
N ALA A 35 11.36 6.89 10.10
CA ALA A 35 10.23 6.00 9.81
C ALA A 35 10.38 5.36 8.44
N ASP A 36 10.06 4.06 8.36
CA ASP A 36 9.98 3.35 7.09
C ASP A 36 8.58 2.73 7.02
N VAL A 37 7.79 3.12 6.02
CA VAL A 37 6.40 2.68 5.89
C VAL A 37 6.20 1.98 4.55
N VAL A 38 5.62 0.79 4.61
CA VAL A 38 5.22 0.02 3.43
C VAL A 38 3.73 -0.27 3.54
N ILE A 39 3.00 -0.03 2.48
CA ILE A 39 1.56 -0.33 2.40
C ILE A 39 1.36 -1.38 1.32
N VAL A 40 0.83 -2.55 1.73
CA VAL A 40 0.51 -3.63 0.79
C VAL A 40 -1.00 -3.68 0.62
N ALA A 41 -1.45 -3.54 -0.63
CA ALA A 41 -2.86 -3.58 -1.00
C ALA A 41 -3.18 -4.89 -1.73
N ASN A 42 -4.12 -5.65 -1.20
CA ASN A 42 -4.67 -6.83 -1.85
C ASN A 42 -6.20 -6.83 -1.74
N GLY A 43 -6.86 -7.92 -2.11
CA GLY A 43 -8.32 -7.96 -2.14
C GLY A 43 -8.89 -6.92 -3.09
N THR A 44 -9.81 -6.10 -2.62
CA THR A 44 -10.39 -5.01 -3.44
C THR A 44 -9.57 -3.72 -3.37
N ALA A 45 -8.61 -3.63 -2.48
CA ALA A 45 -7.89 -2.39 -2.22
C ALA A 45 -7.11 -1.84 -3.42
N PRO A 46 -6.50 -2.67 -4.31
CA PRO A 46 -5.75 -2.14 -5.44
C PRO A 46 -6.55 -1.27 -6.40
N ALA A 47 -7.88 -1.35 -6.36
CA ALA A 47 -8.74 -0.51 -7.21
C ALA A 47 -8.48 0.99 -6.97
N SER A 48 -8.17 1.38 -5.74
CA SER A 48 -7.90 2.78 -5.41
C SER A 48 -6.65 3.34 -6.06
N TYR A 49 -5.73 2.50 -6.48
CA TYR A 49 -4.54 2.96 -7.21
C TYR A 49 -4.88 3.47 -8.61
N ALA A 50 -6.01 3.06 -9.16
CA ALA A 50 -6.41 3.46 -10.51
C ALA A 50 -7.53 4.49 -10.50
N TYR A 51 -8.49 4.34 -9.58
CA TYR A 51 -9.73 5.13 -9.59
C TYR A 51 -10.06 5.62 -8.19
N SER A 52 -9.43 6.70 -7.74
CA SER A 52 -9.66 7.17 -6.39
C SER A 52 -9.31 8.64 -6.24
N ASP A 53 -10.03 9.31 -5.35
CA ASP A 53 -9.72 10.67 -4.91
C ASP A 53 -8.53 10.70 -3.96
N LYS A 54 -7.99 9.53 -3.60
CA LYS A 54 -6.89 9.39 -2.64
C LYS A 54 -5.52 9.38 -3.28
N ILE A 55 -5.45 9.34 -4.62
CA ILE A 55 -4.18 9.23 -5.34
C ILE A 55 -3.23 10.39 -5.01
N GLU A 56 -3.75 11.61 -4.88
CA GLU A 56 -2.92 12.76 -4.53
C GLU A 56 -2.31 12.61 -3.13
N THR A 57 -3.09 12.15 -2.15
CA THR A 57 -2.57 11.88 -0.82
C THR A 57 -1.50 10.80 -0.84
N MET A 58 -1.75 9.72 -1.62
CA MET A 58 -0.77 8.65 -1.80
C MET A 58 0.53 9.18 -2.39
N LYS A 59 0.42 10.05 -3.39
CA LYS A 59 1.58 10.64 -4.05
C LYS A 59 2.43 11.45 -3.08
N VAL A 60 1.80 12.27 -2.25
CA VAL A 60 2.50 13.06 -1.23
C VAL A 60 3.24 12.12 -0.26
N LEU A 61 2.56 11.07 0.21
CA LEU A 61 3.18 10.09 1.10
C LEU A 61 4.33 9.34 0.41
N ALA A 62 4.18 9.01 -0.87
CA ALA A 62 5.26 8.38 -1.64
C ALA A 62 6.48 9.28 -1.73
N GLU A 63 6.27 10.58 -1.88
CA GLU A 63 7.35 11.57 -1.88
C GLU A 63 8.05 11.66 -0.51
N GLN A 64 7.34 11.30 0.55
CA GLN A 64 7.90 11.22 1.90
C GLN A 64 8.53 9.85 2.21
N GLY A 65 8.57 8.97 1.22
CA GLY A 65 9.24 7.68 1.35
C GLY A 65 8.34 6.48 1.60
N VAL A 66 7.02 6.66 1.64
CA VAL A 66 6.10 5.54 1.79
C VAL A 66 6.10 4.70 0.52
N GLN A 67 6.26 3.38 0.67
CA GLN A 67 6.21 2.44 -0.45
C GLN A 67 4.81 1.89 -0.59
N PHE A 68 4.26 1.99 -1.80
CA PHE A 68 2.93 1.45 -2.12
C PHE A 68 3.08 0.21 -3.00
N ILE A 69 2.47 -0.89 -2.56
CA ILE A 69 2.58 -2.19 -3.23
C ILE A 69 1.19 -2.70 -3.60
N ALA A 70 1.05 -3.21 -4.82
CA ALA A 70 -0.18 -3.83 -5.32
C ALA A 70 0.04 -5.31 -5.57
N CYS A 71 -0.94 -6.12 -5.16
CA CYS A 71 -0.95 -7.57 -5.37
C CYS A 71 -1.46 -7.89 -6.78
N ARG A 72 -0.62 -8.48 -7.63
CA ARG A 72 -1.01 -8.86 -9.00
C ARG A 72 -2.15 -9.87 -9.01
N ASN A 73 -2.12 -10.84 -8.09
CA ASN A 73 -3.21 -11.82 -8.00
C ASN A 73 -4.56 -11.13 -7.73
N SER A 74 -4.56 -10.10 -6.89
CA SER A 74 -5.77 -9.33 -6.61
C SER A 74 -6.23 -8.53 -7.82
N LEU A 75 -5.31 -7.94 -8.59
CA LEU A 75 -5.64 -7.24 -9.83
C LEU A 75 -6.32 -8.19 -10.83
N LYS A 76 -5.79 -9.42 -10.94
CA LYS A 76 -6.37 -10.43 -11.82
C LYS A 76 -7.78 -10.83 -11.37
N LYS A 77 -7.98 -11.00 -10.07
CA LYS A 77 -9.30 -11.36 -9.52
C LYS A 77 -10.32 -10.25 -9.72
N LEU A 78 -9.93 -9.01 -9.54
CA LEU A 78 -10.81 -7.86 -9.78
C LEU A 78 -11.29 -7.83 -11.22
N CYS A 79 -10.39 -8.07 -12.16
CA CYS A 79 -10.72 -8.10 -13.59
C CYS A 79 -11.64 -9.29 -13.91
N ALA A 80 -11.28 -10.48 -13.44
CA ALA A 80 -12.07 -11.70 -13.71
C ALA A 80 -13.46 -11.62 -13.09
N GLY A 81 -13.61 -10.92 -11.96
CA GLY A 81 -14.90 -10.72 -11.30
C GLY A 81 -15.76 -9.65 -11.92
N GLY A 82 -15.28 -8.97 -12.97
CA GLY A 82 -16.03 -7.93 -13.66
C GLY A 82 -16.10 -6.60 -12.95
N SER A 83 -15.36 -6.43 -11.84
CA SER A 83 -15.38 -5.17 -11.08
C SER A 83 -14.58 -4.08 -11.78
N VAL A 84 -13.29 -4.31 -12.00
CA VAL A 84 -12.42 -3.37 -12.67
C VAL A 84 -11.21 -4.12 -13.24
N CYS A 85 -10.85 -3.80 -14.49
CA CYS A 85 -9.64 -4.33 -15.11
C CYS A 85 -8.60 -3.23 -15.15
N ILE A 86 -7.54 -3.41 -14.38
CA ILE A 86 -6.48 -2.43 -14.23
C ILE A 86 -5.25 -2.89 -15.00
N ASN A 87 -4.80 -2.04 -15.92
CA ASN A 87 -3.54 -2.26 -16.62
C ASN A 87 -2.39 -1.84 -15.70
N GLU A 88 -1.51 -2.78 -15.37
CA GLU A 88 -0.37 -2.50 -14.49
C GLU A 88 0.48 -1.32 -15.01
N ASN A 89 0.62 -1.21 -16.32
CA ASN A 89 1.43 -0.16 -16.92
C ASN A 89 0.81 1.23 -16.81
N ALA A 90 -0.48 1.31 -16.47
CA ALA A 90 -1.19 2.56 -16.31
C ALA A 90 -1.29 3.01 -14.84
N LEU A 91 -0.75 2.22 -13.91
CA LEU A 91 -0.75 2.59 -12.51
C LEU A 91 0.22 3.75 -12.25
N PRO A 92 -0.02 4.55 -11.19
CA PRO A 92 0.93 5.60 -10.82
C PRO A 92 2.35 5.04 -10.64
N ALA A 93 3.33 5.85 -10.99
CA ALA A 93 4.73 5.43 -10.95
C ALA A 93 5.20 5.01 -9.56
N PHE A 94 4.55 5.52 -8.49
CA PHE A 94 4.91 5.17 -7.12
C PHE A 94 4.38 3.80 -6.67
N VAL A 95 3.55 3.12 -7.48
CA VAL A 95 3.01 1.81 -7.13
C VAL A 95 3.89 0.71 -7.71
N ASN A 96 4.33 -0.19 -6.83
CA ASN A 96 5.08 -1.39 -7.23
C ASN A 96 4.16 -2.60 -7.20
N VAL A 97 4.10 -3.33 -8.31
CA VAL A 97 3.28 -4.54 -8.41
C VAL A 97 4.14 -5.75 -8.07
N VAL A 98 3.63 -6.59 -7.15
CA VAL A 98 4.29 -7.85 -6.78
C VAL A 98 3.36 -9.02 -7.13
N PRO A 99 3.91 -10.23 -7.38
CA PRO A 99 3.08 -11.38 -7.77
C PRO A 99 2.01 -11.74 -6.75
N ALA A 100 2.35 -11.71 -5.47
CA ALA A 100 1.43 -12.06 -4.38
C ALA A 100 1.67 -11.14 -3.18
N GLY A 101 0.65 -10.40 -2.79
CA GLY A 101 0.75 -9.49 -1.64
C GLY A 101 1.01 -10.23 -0.33
N ILE A 102 0.44 -11.44 -0.17
CA ILE A 102 0.63 -12.21 1.06
C ILE A 102 2.10 -12.57 1.28
N SER A 103 2.82 -12.93 0.22
CA SER A 103 4.24 -13.25 0.32
C SER A 103 5.06 -12.01 0.67
N GLU A 104 4.68 -10.86 0.12
CA GLU A 104 5.36 -9.60 0.43
C GLU A 104 5.16 -9.21 1.89
N ILE A 105 3.97 -9.43 2.43
CA ILE A 105 3.67 -9.20 3.85
C ILE A 105 4.61 -10.05 4.72
N VAL A 106 4.75 -11.33 4.38
CA VAL A 106 5.63 -12.23 5.13
C VAL A 106 7.08 -11.76 5.06
N ARG A 107 7.56 -11.42 3.86
CA ARG A 107 8.94 -10.94 3.69
C ARG A 107 9.21 -9.69 4.52
N LYS A 108 8.28 -8.75 4.51
CA LYS A 108 8.44 -7.50 5.28
C LYS A 108 8.46 -7.76 6.78
N GLN A 109 7.62 -8.68 7.27
CA GLN A 109 7.64 -9.06 8.67
C GLN A 109 8.98 -9.70 9.06
N GLN A 110 9.55 -10.52 8.18
CA GLN A 110 10.86 -11.11 8.41
C GLN A 110 11.99 -10.08 8.40
N GLU A 111 11.76 -8.96 7.69
CA GLU A 111 12.70 -7.83 7.68
C GLU A 111 12.52 -6.91 8.89
N GLY A 112 11.61 -7.24 9.79
CA GLY A 112 11.42 -6.49 11.02
C GLY A 112 10.33 -5.43 10.98
N TYR A 113 9.47 -5.43 9.97
CA TYR A 113 8.34 -4.50 9.92
C TYR A 113 7.23 -4.95 10.88
N ALA A 114 6.70 -3.99 11.63
CA ALA A 114 5.56 -4.24 12.50
C ALA A 114 4.28 -4.22 11.65
N TYR A 115 3.51 -5.30 11.72
CA TYR A 115 2.30 -5.48 10.91
C TYR A 115 1.10 -4.83 11.58
N VAL A 116 0.40 -3.97 10.83
CA VAL A 116 -0.86 -3.36 11.27
C VAL A 116 -1.90 -3.52 10.16
N LYS A 117 -3.06 -4.04 10.52
CA LYS A 117 -4.20 -4.13 9.62
C LYS A 117 -5.21 -3.06 10.03
N PRO A 118 -5.30 -1.96 9.28
CA PRO A 118 -6.19 -0.84 9.60
C PRO A 118 -7.65 -1.19 9.52
#